data_459721f9cc3b359942762512053fca67
#
_entry.id   459721f9cc3b359942762512053fca67
#
_cell.length_a   1.000
_cell.length_b   1.000
_cell.length_c   1.000
_cell.angle_alpha   90.00
_cell.angle_beta   90.00
_cell.angle_gamma   90.00
#
_symmetry.space_group_name_H-M   'P 1'
#
loop_
_entity.id
_entity.type
_entity.pdbx_description
1 polymer ?
#
loop_
_entity_poly.entity_id
_entity_poly.type
_entity_poly.pdbx_seq_one_letter_code
_entity_poly.pdbx_strand_id
1 'polypeptide(L)'
;SEDNNENLIILIHGTGAHKKWWDPIAPQLTKESNVIAVDLPGMGESGFREKYSIKDFGDAIVEIIEKEKAERGFKKIYLVGHSLGGQVAGYVASENQDLVTSLILIDTFIRPPDYDYESGTGGGGPLRMIKHYPDKLSILNRFRLMPQQKCANDWFMRYIAEHSVKETSEGWRWRFDDLMFKALERLFGYKFSFTCPALFVHGEQSLLTSGKILEHIINTYSDSMDFIGVPDAAHHVPLDKPLEIVAIIKKRLF
;
A
#
# COMPACT_ATOMS: atom_id res chain seq x y z
N SER A 1 6.54 -25.10 24.01
CA SER A 1 7.08 -23.74 24.17
C SER A 1 6.18 -22.83 23.38
N GLU A 2 5.44 -21.98 24.05
CA GLU A 2 4.77 -20.83 23.44
C GLU A 2 5.92 -19.90 23.01
N ASP A 3 6.36 -20.01 21.76
CA ASP A 3 7.18 -19.00 21.14
C ASP A 3 6.30 -17.74 21.05
N ASN A 4 6.44 -16.91 22.05
CA ASN A 4 5.82 -15.61 22.10
C ASN A 4 6.48 -14.80 20.98
N ASN A 5 5.91 -14.91 19.76
CA ASN A 5 6.47 -14.24 18.59
C ASN A 5 6.23 -12.72 18.75
N GLU A 6 7.26 -12.03 19.25
CA GLU A 6 7.24 -10.58 19.52
C GLU A 6 7.28 -9.73 18.24
N ASN A 7 7.21 -10.36 17.08
CA ASN A 7 7.27 -9.72 15.78
C ASN A 7 5.86 -9.43 15.25
N LEU A 8 5.67 -8.24 14.71
CA LEU A 8 4.46 -7.84 14.01
C LEU A 8 4.79 -7.26 12.63
N ILE A 9 4.23 -7.84 11.58
CA ILE A 9 4.23 -7.27 10.23
C ILE A 9 2.89 -6.56 9.99
N ILE A 10 2.95 -5.31 9.56
CA ILE A 10 1.77 -4.56 9.11
C ILE A 10 1.87 -4.37 7.60
N LEU A 11 0.87 -4.90 6.88
CA LEU A 11 0.74 -4.85 5.43
C LEU A 11 -0.22 -3.75 5.03
N ILE A 12 0.26 -2.76 4.25
CA ILE A 12 -0.47 -1.55 3.91
C ILE A 12 -0.67 -1.48 2.39
N HIS A 13 -1.93 -1.49 1.95
CA HIS A 13 -2.30 -1.52 0.54
C HIS A 13 -2.19 -0.15 -0.17
N GLY A 14 -2.26 -0.16 -1.51
CA GLY A 14 -2.25 1.03 -2.36
C GLY A 14 -3.60 1.77 -2.47
N THR A 15 -3.63 2.83 -3.27
CA THR A 15 -4.83 3.66 -3.50
C THR A 15 -5.96 2.83 -4.13
N GLY A 16 -7.16 2.92 -3.56
CA GLY A 16 -8.35 2.22 -4.06
C GLY A 16 -8.36 0.70 -3.85
N ALA A 17 -7.30 0.17 -3.22
CA ALA A 17 -7.18 -1.23 -2.84
C ALA A 17 -7.80 -1.50 -1.45
N HIS A 18 -7.53 -2.65 -0.88
CA HIS A 18 -8.00 -3.08 0.44
C HIS A 18 -7.13 -4.21 0.98
N LYS A 19 -7.27 -4.54 2.28
CA LYS A 19 -6.46 -5.56 3.00
C LYS A 19 -6.38 -6.91 2.29
N LYS A 20 -7.42 -7.32 1.57
CA LYS A 20 -7.45 -8.62 0.87
C LYS A 20 -6.51 -8.73 -0.34
N TRP A 21 -5.87 -7.64 -0.75
CA TRP A 21 -4.75 -7.71 -1.70
C TRP A 21 -3.55 -8.48 -1.12
N TRP A 22 -3.51 -8.63 0.20
CA TRP A 22 -2.46 -9.34 0.92
C TRP A 22 -2.81 -10.80 1.24
N ASP A 23 -4.05 -11.27 0.93
CA ASP A 23 -4.49 -12.62 1.26
C ASP A 23 -3.61 -13.76 0.71
N PRO A 24 -3.00 -13.67 -0.49
CA PRO A 24 -2.03 -14.67 -0.96
C PRO A 24 -0.68 -14.60 -0.25
N ILE A 25 -0.34 -13.48 0.38
CA ILE A 25 0.97 -13.19 0.98
C ILE A 25 0.93 -13.38 2.49
N ALA A 26 -0.04 -12.77 3.17
CA ALA A 26 -0.10 -12.73 4.63
C ALA A 26 -0.03 -14.11 5.29
N PRO A 27 -0.78 -15.15 4.86
CA PRO A 27 -0.72 -16.46 5.47
C PRO A 27 0.65 -17.14 5.37
N GLN A 28 1.45 -16.79 4.36
CA GLN A 28 2.80 -17.33 4.16
C GLN A 28 3.81 -16.79 5.18
N LEU A 29 3.49 -15.69 5.86
CA LEU A 29 4.36 -14.99 6.81
C LEU A 29 4.01 -15.34 8.26
N THR A 30 2.86 -15.97 8.52
CA THR A 30 2.35 -16.21 9.89
C THR A 30 3.16 -17.23 10.69
N LYS A 31 4.01 -18.00 10.03
CA LYS A 31 4.91 -18.95 10.72
C LYS A 31 6.03 -18.21 11.46
N GLU A 32 6.51 -17.11 10.91
CA GLU A 32 7.66 -16.35 11.42
C GLU A 32 7.27 -15.10 12.20
N SER A 33 6.01 -14.59 12.01
CA SER A 33 5.56 -13.33 12.62
C SER A 33 4.04 -13.29 12.77
N ASN A 34 3.55 -12.44 13.65
CA ASN A 34 2.16 -12.00 13.60
C ASN A 34 1.99 -11.05 12.40
N VAL A 35 0.85 -11.12 11.73
CA VAL A 35 0.60 -10.34 10.50
C VAL A 35 -0.75 -9.66 10.59
N ILE A 36 -0.77 -8.36 10.34
CA ILE A 36 -1.98 -7.55 10.21
C ILE A 36 -1.99 -6.92 8.82
N ALA A 37 -3.05 -7.14 8.05
CA ALA A 37 -3.34 -6.38 6.84
C ALA A 37 -4.44 -5.37 7.15
N VAL A 38 -4.19 -4.10 6.89
CA VAL A 38 -5.08 -3.00 7.23
C VAL A 38 -5.90 -2.53 6.03
N ASP A 39 -7.09 -2.00 6.29
CA ASP A 39 -7.81 -1.15 5.35
C ASP A 39 -7.57 0.31 5.73
N LEU A 40 -6.89 1.08 4.90
CA LEU A 40 -6.70 2.51 5.11
C LEU A 40 -8.05 3.26 5.13
N PRO A 41 -8.19 4.35 5.91
CA PRO A 41 -9.42 5.15 5.91
C PRO A 41 -9.92 5.50 4.51
N GLY A 42 -11.21 5.36 4.28
CA GLY A 42 -11.84 5.59 2.98
C GLY A 42 -11.71 4.44 1.98
N MET A 43 -11.15 3.30 2.37
CA MET A 43 -10.94 2.12 1.50
C MET A 43 -11.30 0.83 2.23
N GLY A 44 -11.69 -0.20 1.47
CA GLY A 44 -12.06 -1.50 2.02
C GLY A 44 -13.30 -1.43 2.93
N GLU A 45 -13.13 -1.87 4.17
CA GLU A 45 -14.16 -1.85 5.21
C GLU A 45 -14.04 -0.64 6.15
N SER A 46 -12.96 0.15 6.00
CA SER A 46 -12.76 1.37 6.79
C SER A 46 -13.75 2.47 6.41
N GLY A 47 -14.12 3.28 7.41
CA GLY A 47 -15.07 4.38 7.26
C GLY A 47 -14.56 5.49 6.32
N PHE A 48 -15.50 6.19 5.70
CA PHE A 48 -15.22 7.38 4.91
C PHE A 48 -14.99 8.59 5.80
N ARG A 49 -14.10 9.49 5.35
CA ARG A 49 -13.75 10.75 6.04
C ARG A 49 -14.04 11.95 5.14
N GLU A 50 -14.13 13.13 5.73
CA GLU A 50 -14.31 14.38 4.98
C GLU A 50 -13.05 14.79 4.22
N LYS A 51 -11.87 14.41 4.75
CA LYS A 51 -10.55 14.71 4.19
C LYS A 51 -9.64 13.49 4.33
N TYR A 52 -8.65 13.43 3.49
CA TYR A 52 -7.62 12.40 3.49
C TYR A 52 -6.25 13.02 3.33
N SER A 53 -5.30 12.61 4.15
CA SER A 53 -3.89 12.96 4.03
C SER A 53 -3.00 11.75 4.31
N ILE A 54 -1.78 11.79 3.81
CA ILE A 54 -0.76 10.78 4.15
C ILE A 54 -0.50 10.79 5.65
N LYS A 55 -0.52 11.98 6.27
CA LYS A 55 -0.38 12.13 7.72
C LYS A 55 -1.48 11.40 8.47
N ASP A 56 -2.76 11.64 8.14
CA ASP A 56 -3.89 10.98 8.82
C ASP A 56 -3.86 9.45 8.67
N PHE A 57 -3.35 8.96 7.53
CA PHE A 57 -3.13 7.53 7.35
C PHE A 57 -2.00 7.02 8.22
N GLY A 58 -0.89 7.77 8.30
CA GLY A 58 0.22 7.44 9.17
C GLY A 58 -0.19 7.41 10.64
N ASP A 59 -0.92 8.41 11.12
CA ASP A 59 -1.44 8.49 12.47
C ASP A 59 -2.33 7.25 12.81
N ALA A 60 -3.18 6.81 11.87
CA ALA A 60 -3.98 5.61 12.04
C ALA A 60 -3.13 4.32 12.11
N ILE A 61 -2.03 4.23 11.39
CA ILE A 61 -1.08 3.10 11.49
C ILE A 61 -0.36 3.13 12.84
N VAL A 62 0.09 4.30 13.30
CA VAL A 62 0.73 4.46 14.61
C VAL A 62 -0.22 4.02 15.73
N GLU A 63 -1.50 4.42 15.67
CA GLU A 63 -2.52 4.01 16.63
C GLU A 63 -2.68 2.49 16.69
N ILE A 64 -2.70 1.81 15.53
CA ILE A 64 -2.74 0.35 15.47
C ILE A 64 -1.49 -0.25 16.12
N ILE A 65 -0.30 0.26 15.82
CA ILE A 65 0.96 -0.25 16.38
C ILE A 65 0.97 -0.11 17.90
N GLU A 66 0.63 1.07 18.42
CA GLU A 66 0.64 1.33 19.87
C GLU A 66 -0.38 0.45 20.61
N LYS A 67 -1.56 0.26 20.02
CA LYS A 67 -2.56 -0.65 20.56
C LYS A 67 -2.05 -2.09 20.61
N GLU A 68 -1.52 -2.61 19.51
CA GLU A 68 -1.02 -3.97 19.44
C GLU A 68 0.19 -4.19 20.36
N LYS A 69 1.08 -3.21 20.49
CA LYS A 69 2.18 -3.25 21.48
C LYS A 69 1.65 -3.31 22.92
N ALA A 70 0.65 -2.50 23.25
CA ALA A 70 0.06 -2.47 24.58
C ALA A 70 -0.70 -3.75 24.94
N GLU A 71 -1.46 -4.31 23.98
CA GLU A 71 -2.31 -5.48 24.22
C GLU A 71 -1.56 -6.81 24.12
N ARG A 72 -0.55 -6.91 23.22
CA ARG A 72 0.11 -8.16 22.89
C ARG A 72 1.63 -8.17 23.13
N GLY A 73 2.22 -7.03 23.49
CA GLY A 73 3.63 -6.94 23.86
C GLY A 73 4.61 -7.04 22.67
N PHE A 74 4.19 -6.71 21.44
CA PHE A 74 5.08 -6.73 20.28
C PHE A 74 6.25 -5.76 20.46
N LYS A 75 7.47 -6.23 20.14
CA LYS A 75 8.70 -5.45 20.27
C LYS A 75 9.28 -5.05 18.91
N LYS A 76 9.10 -5.89 17.89
CA LYS A 76 9.61 -5.64 16.54
C LYS A 76 8.44 -5.39 15.58
N ILE A 77 8.42 -4.19 15.02
CA ILE A 77 7.38 -3.74 14.10
C ILE A 77 7.99 -3.62 12.71
N TYR A 78 7.43 -4.34 11.77
CA TYR A 78 7.82 -4.33 10.36
C TYR A 78 6.70 -3.72 9.53
N LEU A 79 7.01 -2.71 8.74
CA LEU A 79 6.05 -2.11 7.82
C LEU A 79 6.34 -2.55 6.39
N VAL A 80 5.32 -3.05 5.72
CA VAL A 80 5.36 -3.40 4.30
C VAL A 80 4.24 -2.66 3.59
N GLY A 81 4.58 -1.71 2.74
CA GLY A 81 3.61 -0.87 2.06
C GLY A 81 3.73 -0.91 0.54
N HIS A 82 2.61 -1.06 -0.15
CA HIS A 82 2.54 -0.99 -1.60
C HIS A 82 1.99 0.35 -2.07
N SER A 83 2.67 1.00 -3.04
CA SER A 83 2.20 2.23 -3.67
C SER A 83 1.92 3.34 -2.63
N LEU A 84 0.67 3.81 -2.49
CA LEU A 84 0.22 4.72 -1.44
C LEU A 84 0.57 4.18 -0.04
N GLY A 85 0.36 2.88 0.20
CA GLY A 85 0.71 2.24 1.47
C GLY A 85 2.20 2.32 1.78
N GLY A 86 3.06 2.35 0.76
CA GLY A 86 4.48 2.60 0.92
C GLY A 86 4.78 4.05 1.31
N GLN A 87 4.06 5.05 0.76
CA GLN A 87 4.19 6.44 1.21
C GLN A 87 3.79 6.59 2.68
N VAL A 88 2.70 5.91 3.09
CA VAL A 88 2.25 5.89 4.49
C VAL A 88 3.29 5.22 5.39
N ALA A 89 3.79 4.05 5.01
CA ALA A 89 4.82 3.32 5.76
C ALA A 89 6.12 4.15 5.90
N GLY A 90 6.55 4.78 4.81
CA GLY A 90 7.71 5.67 4.79
C GLY A 90 7.53 6.90 5.69
N TYR A 91 6.34 7.49 5.69
CA TYR A 91 6.00 8.60 6.58
C TYR A 91 6.05 8.17 8.04
N VAL A 92 5.40 7.05 8.40
CA VAL A 92 5.44 6.51 9.78
C VAL A 92 6.86 6.25 10.24
N ALA A 93 7.69 5.60 9.41
CA ALA A 93 9.08 5.30 9.75
C ALA A 93 9.94 6.57 9.90
N SER A 94 9.62 7.64 9.16
CA SER A 94 10.35 8.90 9.23
C SER A 94 9.99 9.72 10.48
N GLU A 95 8.71 9.79 10.80
CA GLU A 95 8.22 10.59 11.93
C GLU A 95 8.31 9.86 13.28
N ASN A 96 8.40 8.51 13.25
CA ASN A 96 8.42 7.66 14.44
C ASN A 96 9.59 6.67 14.37
N GLN A 97 10.81 7.19 14.32
CA GLN A 97 12.03 6.44 14.02
C GLN A 97 12.29 5.25 14.97
N ASP A 98 11.91 5.38 16.25
CA ASP A 98 12.08 4.31 17.24
C ASP A 98 10.97 3.24 17.21
N LEU A 99 9.92 3.48 16.42
CA LEU A 99 8.75 2.61 16.38
C LEU A 99 8.90 1.47 15.36
N VAL A 100 9.65 1.69 14.28
CA VAL A 100 9.73 0.79 13.14
C VAL A 100 11.08 0.08 13.11
N THR A 101 11.05 -1.25 13.17
CA THR A 101 12.26 -2.08 13.15
C THR A 101 12.83 -2.28 11.74
N SER A 102 11.97 -2.41 10.72
CA SER A 102 12.38 -2.47 9.31
C SER A 102 11.22 -2.08 8.40
N LEU A 103 11.56 -1.55 7.23
CA LEU A 103 10.65 -0.98 6.26
C LEU A 103 10.82 -1.63 4.88
N ILE A 104 9.73 -2.01 4.24
CA ILE A 104 9.72 -2.45 2.84
C ILE A 104 8.70 -1.61 2.07
N LEU A 105 9.19 -0.88 1.07
CA LEU A 105 8.40 -0.07 0.14
C LEU A 105 8.27 -0.80 -1.18
N ILE A 106 7.06 -1.18 -1.57
CA ILE A 106 6.81 -1.91 -2.82
C ILE A 106 6.21 -0.95 -3.84
N ASP A 107 6.93 -0.72 -4.91
CA ASP A 107 6.58 0.12 -6.06
C ASP A 107 5.93 1.46 -5.63
N THR A 108 6.60 2.11 -4.69
CA THR A 108 6.15 3.35 -4.05
C THR A 108 6.58 4.54 -4.87
N PHE A 109 5.63 5.35 -5.31
CA PHE A 109 5.90 6.52 -6.11
C PHE A 109 6.42 7.68 -5.25
N ILE A 110 7.73 7.88 -5.25
CA ILE A 110 8.41 9.00 -4.57
C ILE A 110 8.85 9.97 -5.66
N ARG A 111 8.22 11.14 -5.68
CA ARG A 111 8.37 12.12 -6.75
C ARG A 111 9.56 13.04 -6.52
N PRO A 112 10.32 13.39 -7.58
CA PRO A 112 11.28 14.49 -7.50
C PRO A 112 10.58 15.83 -7.21
N PRO A 113 11.29 16.79 -6.59
CA PRO A 113 10.71 18.11 -6.27
C PRO A 113 10.20 18.89 -7.48
N ASP A 114 10.81 18.67 -8.63
CA ASP A 114 10.49 19.32 -9.91
C ASP A 114 9.51 18.52 -10.78
N TYR A 115 8.88 17.48 -10.20
CA TYR A 115 7.88 16.70 -10.91
C TYR A 115 6.66 17.56 -11.23
N ASP A 116 6.27 17.57 -12.52
CA ASP A 116 5.07 18.26 -12.95
C ASP A 116 3.80 17.57 -12.43
N TYR A 117 3.25 18.12 -11.36
CA TYR A 117 2.04 17.63 -10.72
C TYR A 117 0.75 17.97 -11.49
N GLU A 118 0.79 18.98 -12.36
CA GLU A 118 -0.39 19.43 -13.11
C GLU A 118 -0.71 18.49 -14.27
N SER A 119 0.30 17.96 -14.93
CA SER A 119 0.11 17.02 -16.05
C SER A 119 -0.45 15.65 -15.65
N GLY A 120 -0.39 15.29 -14.37
CA GLY A 120 -0.84 14.00 -13.83
C GLY A 120 -2.12 14.05 -12.98
N THR A 121 -2.57 15.22 -12.59
CA THR A 121 -3.79 15.41 -11.83
C THR A 121 -4.94 15.67 -12.79
N GLY A 122 -5.67 14.64 -13.14
CA GLY A 122 -6.97 14.82 -13.77
C GLY A 122 -7.77 15.86 -12.99
N GLY A 123 -8.06 16.98 -13.66
CA GLY A 123 -8.54 18.24 -13.09
C GLY A 123 -9.65 18.09 -12.07
N GLY A 124 -9.74 19.08 -11.20
CA GLY A 124 -10.73 19.20 -10.15
C GLY A 124 -12.15 18.89 -10.63
N GLY A 125 -12.55 17.63 -10.44
CA GLY A 125 -13.92 17.23 -10.62
C GLY A 125 -14.75 17.63 -9.41
N PRO A 126 -16.08 17.63 -9.53
CA PRO A 126 -16.96 17.97 -8.43
C PRO A 126 -16.75 17.05 -7.22
N LEU A 127 -17.11 17.53 -6.07
CA LEU A 127 -17.19 16.85 -4.78
C LEU A 127 -17.69 15.41 -4.91
N ARG A 128 -17.32 14.57 -3.96
CA ARG A 128 -17.69 13.14 -3.83
C ARG A 128 -18.95 12.76 -4.62
N MET A 129 -18.78 11.96 -5.65
CA MET A 129 -19.87 11.38 -6.43
C MET A 129 -19.81 9.86 -6.31
N ILE A 130 -20.49 9.31 -5.31
CA ILE A 130 -20.60 7.85 -5.16
C ILE A 130 -21.51 7.33 -6.28
N LYS A 131 -20.93 6.54 -7.18
CA LYS A 131 -21.69 5.91 -8.26
C LYS A 131 -22.21 4.55 -7.82
N HIS A 132 -23.53 4.36 -7.95
CA HIS A 132 -24.19 3.09 -7.75
C HIS A 132 -24.46 2.36 -9.07
N TYR A 133 -24.45 1.05 -9.03
CA TYR A 133 -24.69 0.16 -10.16
C TYR A 133 -25.87 -0.76 -9.84
N PRO A 134 -26.71 -1.12 -10.82
CA PRO A 134 -27.93 -1.87 -10.56
C PRO A 134 -27.69 -3.28 -10.04
N ASP A 135 -26.57 -3.88 -10.42
CA ASP A 135 -26.20 -5.26 -10.05
C ASP A 135 -24.67 -5.43 -9.94
N LYS A 136 -24.27 -6.53 -9.28
CA LYS A 136 -22.87 -6.87 -9.04
C LYS A 136 -22.07 -7.08 -10.34
N LEU A 137 -22.66 -7.71 -11.34
CA LEU A 137 -21.96 -8.00 -12.60
C LEU A 137 -21.63 -6.70 -13.36
N SER A 138 -22.58 -5.75 -13.36
CA SER A 138 -22.38 -4.44 -13.99
C SER A 138 -21.20 -3.66 -13.43
N ILE A 139 -20.98 -3.72 -12.11
CA ILE A 139 -19.82 -3.05 -11.50
C ILE A 139 -18.53 -3.88 -11.69
N LEU A 140 -18.56 -5.21 -11.54
CA LEU A 140 -17.39 -6.06 -11.73
C LEU A 140 -16.80 -5.97 -13.13
N ASN A 141 -17.64 -5.84 -14.16
CA ASN A 141 -17.20 -5.64 -15.55
C ASN A 141 -16.42 -4.33 -15.76
N ARG A 142 -16.45 -3.42 -14.79
CA ARG A 142 -15.71 -2.16 -14.80
C ARG A 142 -14.44 -2.18 -13.95
N PHE A 143 -14.17 -3.29 -13.28
CA PHE A 143 -12.92 -3.43 -12.51
C PHE A 143 -11.73 -3.31 -13.46
N ARG A 144 -10.79 -2.43 -13.12
CA ARG A 144 -9.52 -2.24 -13.82
C ARG A 144 -8.44 -1.94 -12.81
N LEU A 145 -7.26 -2.46 -13.03
CA LEU A 145 -6.07 -2.02 -12.29
C LEU A 145 -5.68 -0.60 -12.72
N MET A 146 -5.22 0.19 -11.78
CA MET A 146 -4.74 1.55 -12.02
C MET A 146 -3.36 1.74 -11.38
N PRO A 147 -2.29 1.93 -12.18
CA PRO A 147 -2.27 1.97 -13.66
C PRO A 147 -2.68 0.63 -14.28
N GLN A 148 -3.13 0.70 -15.53
CA GLN A 148 -3.49 -0.52 -16.27
C GLN A 148 -2.24 -1.37 -16.50
N GLN A 149 -2.35 -2.65 -16.21
CA GLN A 149 -1.32 -3.64 -16.49
C GLN A 149 -1.94 -5.00 -16.79
N LYS A 150 -1.19 -5.86 -17.47
CA LYS A 150 -1.54 -7.28 -17.62
C LYS A 150 -1.13 -8.00 -16.33
N CYS A 151 -1.99 -8.87 -15.84
CA CYS A 151 -1.68 -9.75 -14.72
C CYS A 151 -1.97 -11.19 -15.13
N ALA A 152 -1.01 -12.09 -14.94
CA ALA A 152 -1.17 -13.50 -15.26
C ALA A 152 -2.04 -14.26 -14.25
N ASN A 153 -2.26 -13.67 -13.06
CA ASN A 153 -3.03 -14.28 -11.98
C ASN A 153 -4.52 -13.93 -12.07
N ASP A 154 -5.22 -14.39 -13.10
CA ASP A 154 -6.63 -14.10 -13.33
C ASP A 154 -7.54 -14.43 -12.14
N TRP A 155 -7.26 -15.54 -11.44
CA TRP A 155 -8.00 -15.95 -10.26
C TRP A 155 -7.89 -14.90 -9.14
N PHE A 156 -6.70 -14.32 -8.96
CA PHE A 156 -6.46 -13.30 -7.94
C PHE A 156 -7.09 -11.95 -8.35
N MET A 157 -7.03 -11.61 -9.63
CA MET A 157 -7.74 -10.45 -10.17
C MET A 157 -9.25 -10.52 -9.90
N ARG A 158 -9.86 -11.68 -10.16
CA ARG A 158 -11.29 -11.90 -9.87
C ARG A 158 -11.59 -11.82 -8.38
N TYR A 159 -10.75 -12.46 -7.56
CA TYR A 159 -10.87 -12.41 -6.11
C TYR A 159 -10.86 -10.97 -5.60
N ILE A 160 -9.90 -10.15 -6.03
CA ILE A 160 -9.80 -8.74 -5.65
C ILE A 160 -11.03 -7.96 -6.12
N ALA A 161 -11.44 -8.11 -7.38
CA ALA A 161 -12.61 -7.44 -7.92
C ALA A 161 -13.87 -7.72 -7.10
N GLU A 162 -14.11 -8.99 -6.76
CA GLU A 162 -15.24 -9.44 -5.93
C GLU A 162 -15.26 -8.76 -4.54
N HIS A 163 -14.09 -8.57 -3.94
CA HIS A 163 -13.95 -7.95 -2.63
C HIS A 163 -13.83 -6.42 -2.67
N SER A 164 -13.71 -5.84 -3.86
CA SER A 164 -13.66 -4.38 -4.07
C SER A 164 -15.03 -3.72 -4.11
N VAL A 165 -16.11 -4.50 -4.10
CA VAL A 165 -17.48 -3.99 -4.23
C VAL A 165 -18.32 -4.35 -3.01
N LYS A 166 -19.37 -3.57 -2.76
CA LYS A 166 -20.38 -3.84 -1.75
C LYS A 166 -21.77 -3.45 -2.23
N GLU A 167 -22.76 -4.17 -1.72
CA GLU A 167 -24.17 -3.84 -1.88
C GLU A 167 -24.59 -2.78 -0.86
N THR A 168 -25.48 -1.92 -1.27
CA THR A 168 -26.13 -0.89 -0.44
C THR A 168 -27.61 -0.81 -0.81
N SER A 169 -28.40 -0.03 -0.07
CA SER A 169 -29.81 0.23 -0.39
C SER A 169 -30.01 0.91 -1.76
N GLU A 170 -28.98 1.56 -2.29
CA GLU A 170 -29.01 2.27 -3.58
C GLU A 170 -28.42 1.45 -4.74
N GLY A 171 -27.98 0.21 -4.48
CA GLY A 171 -27.32 -0.66 -5.43
C GLY A 171 -25.87 -0.96 -5.08
N TRP A 172 -25.10 -1.46 -6.04
CA TRP A 172 -23.71 -1.86 -5.85
C TRP A 172 -22.76 -0.69 -6.05
N ARG A 173 -21.72 -0.58 -5.21
CA ARG A 173 -20.69 0.45 -5.32
C ARG A 173 -19.31 -0.11 -4.98
N TRP A 174 -18.26 0.65 -5.35
CA TRP A 174 -16.89 0.37 -4.91
C TRP A 174 -16.75 0.56 -3.40
N ARG A 175 -15.83 -0.18 -2.79
CA ARG A 175 -15.48 -0.07 -1.37
C ARG A 175 -14.48 1.06 -1.09
N PHE A 176 -14.18 1.92 -2.03
CA PHE A 176 -13.37 3.11 -1.79
C PHE A 176 -14.21 4.39 -1.91
N ASP A 177 -13.73 5.43 -1.26
CA ASP A 177 -14.24 6.79 -1.42
C ASP A 177 -13.53 7.45 -2.60
N ASP A 178 -14.27 7.95 -3.59
CA ASP A 178 -13.70 8.61 -4.77
C ASP A 178 -13.00 9.94 -4.44
N LEU A 179 -13.30 10.53 -3.27
CA LEU A 179 -12.60 11.69 -2.74
C LEU A 179 -11.08 11.44 -2.58
N MET A 180 -10.69 10.19 -2.32
CA MET A 180 -9.29 9.76 -2.27
C MET A 180 -8.48 10.09 -3.53
N PHE A 181 -9.11 10.04 -4.70
CA PHE A 181 -8.43 10.32 -5.97
C PHE A 181 -8.34 11.81 -6.28
N LYS A 182 -9.21 12.62 -5.68
CA LYS A 182 -9.40 14.04 -6.02
C LYS A 182 -8.82 15.00 -4.98
N ALA A 183 -8.83 14.61 -3.72
CA ALA A 183 -8.53 15.50 -2.60
C ALA A 183 -7.60 14.86 -1.55
N LEU A 184 -6.82 13.84 -1.92
CA LEU A 184 -5.78 13.33 -1.04
C LEU A 184 -4.66 14.37 -0.92
N GLU A 185 -4.45 14.88 0.28
CA GLU A 185 -3.30 15.69 0.63
C GLU A 185 -2.05 14.83 0.67
N ARG A 186 -1.18 15.03 -0.33
CA ARG A 186 0.07 14.29 -0.52
C ARG A 186 1.24 15.05 0.07
N LEU A 187 2.31 14.33 0.40
CA LEU A 187 3.56 14.89 0.90
C LEU A 187 4.43 15.42 -0.26
N PHE A 188 4.06 16.57 -0.80
CA PHE A 188 4.85 17.20 -1.85
C PHE A 188 6.21 17.70 -1.32
N GLY A 189 7.31 17.27 -1.96
CA GLY A 189 8.66 17.63 -1.55
C GLY A 189 9.14 17.02 -0.22
N TYR A 190 8.33 16.17 0.40
CA TYR A 190 8.75 15.48 1.62
C TYR A 190 9.81 14.44 1.31
N LYS A 191 10.95 14.55 1.99
CA LYS A 191 12.03 13.58 1.94
C LYS A 191 11.96 12.65 3.15
N PHE A 192 11.79 11.36 2.89
CA PHE A 192 11.82 10.36 3.96
C PHE A 192 13.21 10.31 4.62
N SER A 193 13.23 10.05 5.92
CA SER A 193 14.45 9.88 6.71
C SER A 193 14.29 8.64 7.59
N PHE A 194 15.02 7.58 7.30
CA PHE A 194 14.91 6.31 8.02
C PHE A 194 16.13 6.08 8.88
N THR A 195 15.93 5.62 10.12
CA THR A 195 16.98 5.06 10.99
C THR A 195 16.95 3.54 10.98
N CYS A 196 15.83 2.93 10.58
CA CYS A 196 15.70 1.50 10.43
C CYS A 196 16.18 1.01 9.06
N PRO A 197 16.60 -0.27 8.92
CA PRO A 197 16.87 -0.89 7.64
C PRO A 197 15.67 -0.79 6.71
N ALA A 198 15.85 -0.23 5.52
CA ALA A 198 14.80 -0.04 4.52
C ALA A 198 15.12 -0.78 3.22
N LEU A 199 14.08 -1.26 2.52
CA LEU A 199 14.17 -1.92 1.23
C LEU A 199 13.13 -1.34 0.28
N PHE A 200 13.57 -0.97 -0.91
CA PHE A 200 12.70 -0.60 -2.03
C PHE A 200 12.61 -1.75 -3.03
N VAL A 201 11.40 -2.22 -3.27
CA VAL A 201 11.09 -3.27 -4.25
C VAL A 201 10.31 -2.63 -5.39
N HIS A 202 10.74 -2.79 -6.62
CA HIS A 202 10.00 -2.26 -7.78
C HIS A 202 9.78 -3.33 -8.83
N GLY A 203 8.69 -3.21 -9.58
CA GLY A 203 8.49 -4.01 -10.79
C GLY A 203 9.36 -3.46 -11.93
N GLU A 204 10.13 -4.31 -12.60
CA GLU A 204 10.98 -3.87 -13.72
C GLU A 204 10.16 -3.34 -14.91
N GLN A 205 8.87 -3.69 -14.99
CA GLN A 205 7.93 -3.21 -15.99
C GLN A 205 6.99 -2.11 -15.45
N SER A 206 7.27 -1.58 -14.24
CA SER A 206 6.46 -0.51 -13.66
C SER A 206 6.58 0.78 -14.46
N LEU A 207 5.44 1.39 -14.77
CA LEU A 207 5.39 2.72 -15.38
C LEU A 207 5.50 3.85 -14.35
N LEU A 208 5.29 3.57 -13.07
CA LEU A 208 5.32 4.57 -12.00
C LEU A 208 6.71 4.72 -11.36
N THR A 209 7.48 3.64 -11.32
CA THR A 209 8.81 3.62 -10.71
C THR A 209 9.86 3.20 -11.73
N SER A 210 9.92 3.92 -12.84
CA SER A 210 10.87 3.68 -13.94
C SER A 210 11.53 4.98 -14.41
N GLY A 211 12.59 4.87 -15.22
CA GLY A 211 13.31 6.01 -15.81
C GLY A 211 13.73 7.02 -14.75
N LYS A 212 13.48 8.31 -15.00
CA LYS A 212 13.87 9.42 -14.12
C LYS A 212 13.32 9.32 -12.69
N ILE A 213 12.15 8.69 -12.50
CA ILE A 213 11.56 8.49 -11.17
C ILE A 213 12.40 7.50 -10.37
N LEU A 214 12.70 6.33 -10.94
CA LEU A 214 13.54 5.33 -10.28
C LEU A 214 14.95 5.85 -10.03
N GLU A 215 15.55 6.54 -11.02
CA GLU A 215 16.85 7.19 -10.87
C GLU A 215 16.86 8.19 -9.71
N HIS A 216 15.80 9.03 -9.60
CA HIS A 216 15.67 9.96 -8.48
C HIS A 216 15.60 9.23 -7.14
N ILE A 217 14.79 8.16 -7.04
CA ILE A 217 14.64 7.39 -5.81
C ILE A 217 15.99 6.77 -5.40
N ILE A 218 16.68 6.13 -6.35
CA ILE A 218 18.01 5.53 -6.10
C ILE A 218 19.01 6.59 -5.66
N ASN A 219 19.15 7.69 -6.40
CA ASN A 219 20.10 8.76 -6.10
C ASN A 219 19.82 9.44 -4.75
N THR A 220 18.55 9.47 -4.32
CA THR A 220 18.17 10.11 -3.05
C THR A 220 18.38 9.21 -1.86
N TYR A 221 18.22 7.87 -2.01
CA TYR A 221 18.09 6.95 -0.89
C TYR A 221 19.11 5.80 -0.91
N SER A 222 20.05 5.71 -1.86
CA SER A 222 21.04 4.62 -1.93
C SER A 222 21.88 4.41 -0.67
N ASP A 223 22.09 5.46 0.11
CA ASP A 223 22.85 5.38 1.37
C ASP A 223 22.01 4.85 2.56
N SER A 224 20.68 4.84 2.43
CA SER A 224 19.74 4.51 3.52
C SER A 224 18.77 3.38 3.19
N MET A 225 18.77 2.89 1.95
CA MET A 225 17.80 1.91 1.49
C MET A 225 18.41 0.97 0.44
N ASP A 226 18.16 -0.32 0.56
CA ASP A 226 18.49 -1.32 -0.46
C ASP A 226 17.44 -1.34 -1.57
N PHE A 227 17.79 -1.86 -2.75
CA PHE A 227 16.91 -1.88 -3.94
C PHE A 227 16.84 -3.28 -4.55
N ILE A 228 15.63 -3.72 -4.91
CA ILE A 228 15.39 -4.97 -5.64
C ILE A 228 14.41 -4.71 -6.78
N GLY A 229 14.82 -5.01 -8.01
CA GLY A 229 13.94 -5.12 -9.16
C GLY A 229 13.31 -6.51 -9.22
N VAL A 230 12.00 -6.59 -9.49
CA VAL A 230 11.27 -7.85 -9.68
C VAL A 230 10.99 -8.02 -11.17
N PRO A 231 11.61 -9.00 -11.84
CA PRO A 231 11.42 -9.23 -13.27
C PRO A 231 9.97 -9.65 -13.58
N ASP A 232 9.48 -9.27 -14.75
CA ASP A 232 8.12 -9.55 -15.22
C ASP A 232 7.01 -9.09 -14.27
N ALA A 233 7.26 -8.07 -13.47
CA ALA A 233 6.27 -7.41 -12.62
C ALA A 233 6.14 -5.94 -13.02
N ALA A 234 4.91 -5.44 -13.03
CA ALA A 234 4.60 -4.03 -13.20
C ALA A 234 4.30 -3.37 -11.84
N HIS A 235 3.51 -2.29 -11.81
CA HIS A 235 3.23 -1.56 -10.56
C HIS A 235 2.63 -2.42 -9.45
N HIS A 236 1.73 -3.32 -9.79
CA HIS A 236 1.07 -4.17 -8.80
C HIS A 236 1.86 -5.45 -8.53
N VAL A 237 3.12 -5.29 -8.09
CA VAL A 237 4.06 -6.40 -7.82
C VAL A 237 3.46 -7.48 -6.91
N PRO A 238 2.71 -7.16 -5.82
CA PRO A 238 2.06 -8.18 -4.98
C PRO A 238 1.03 -9.04 -5.73
N LEU A 239 0.49 -8.52 -6.83
CA LEU A 239 -0.46 -9.21 -7.69
C LEU A 239 0.24 -10.08 -8.73
N ASP A 240 1.29 -9.55 -9.33
CA ASP A 240 2.04 -10.23 -10.39
C ASP A 240 2.90 -11.37 -9.84
N LYS A 241 3.58 -11.14 -8.73
CA LYS A 241 4.60 -12.02 -8.15
C LYS A 241 4.41 -12.21 -6.62
N PRO A 242 3.24 -12.71 -6.16
CA PRO A 242 2.95 -12.79 -4.72
C PRO A 242 3.94 -13.66 -3.94
N LEU A 243 4.36 -14.80 -4.49
CA LEU A 243 5.31 -15.68 -3.80
C LEU A 243 6.73 -15.13 -3.78
N GLU A 244 7.10 -14.35 -4.78
CA GLU A 244 8.40 -13.67 -4.79
C GLU A 244 8.44 -12.55 -3.75
N ILE A 245 7.35 -11.80 -3.60
CA ILE A 245 7.20 -10.83 -2.50
C ILE A 245 7.28 -11.53 -1.14
N VAL A 246 6.68 -12.69 -0.96
CA VAL A 246 6.84 -13.49 0.28
C VAL A 246 8.31 -13.82 0.53
N ALA A 247 9.03 -14.29 -0.49
CA ALA A 247 10.45 -14.64 -0.36
C ALA A 247 11.32 -13.41 -0.02
N ILE A 248 11.05 -12.27 -0.66
CA ILE A 248 11.74 -11.01 -0.39
C ILE A 248 11.49 -10.54 1.06
N ILE A 249 10.23 -10.55 1.51
CA ILE A 249 9.86 -10.16 2.88
C ILE A 249 10.57 -11.07 3.89
N LYS A 250 10.49 -12.39 3.71
CA LYS A 250 11.15 -13.36 4.62
C LYS A 250 12.65 -13.14 4.69
N LYS A 251 13.30 -13.03 3.54
CA LYS A 251 14.77 -12.81 3.47
C LYS A 251 15.20 -11.50 4.13
N ARG A 252 14.33 -10.46 4.07
CA ARG A 252 14.66 -9.15 4.63
C ARG A 252 14.43 -9.07 6.13
N LEU A 253 13.40 -9.73 6.64
CA LEU A 253 12.96 -9.55 8.02
C LEU A 253 13.46 -10.64 8.96
N PHE A 254 13.79 -11.81 8.42
CA PHE A 254 14.24 -13.01 9.17
C PHE A 254 15.51 -13.61 8.58
#